data_2b998f316c59c4baab5a59bcb705de24
#
_entry.id   2b998f316c59c4baab5a59bcb705de24
#
_cell.length_a   1.000
_cell.length_b   1.000
_cell.length_c   1.000
_cell.angle_alpha   90.00
_cell.angle_beta   90.00
_cell.angle_gamma   90.00
#
_symmetry.space_group_name_H-M   'P 1'
#
loop_
_entity.id
_entity.type
_entity.pdbx_description
1 polymer ?
#
loop_
_entity_poly.entity_id
_entity_poly.type
_entity_poly.pdbx_seq_one_letter_code
_entity_poly.pdbx_strand_id
1 'polypeptide(L)'
;MKALILSDIHIDFQYEYAIFPVKDDYTDEECLQSFNRWWDMMQFPEADVLLSAGDFSNDYRTFQQFMKFISGKYKDVYIVLGNHDLVVKGATPSKSNQEFKTSEDKIAAMRAFLEKKCPNVHLLEGDTLNGIAGCMGMCKLAPTDHLRWKRHWFDGAHWKYMDMQPETIWNHYRETMNRLIAMRPKVMMTHYAPYEMGVAFEYRLDRNTPFFYFDGKEFLEQMPDDSYWICGHVHNVFSTDYTKENGGIVHIRANPHGYPGERSYDRMKEFVIDL
;
A
#
# COMPACT_ATOMS: atom_id res chain seq x y z
N MET A 1 10.86 19.47 -2.73
CA MET A 1 9.40 19.30 -2.62
C MET A 1 9.16 18.29 -1.51
N LYS A 2 8.33 18.67 -0.50
CA LYS A 2 8.07 17.77 0.65
C LYS A 2 7.07 16.70 0.32
N ALA A 3 7.38 15.46 0.64
CA ALA A 3 6.49 14.33 0.47
C ALA A 3 6.26 13.59 1.81
N LEU A 4 4.99 13.43 2.19
CA LEU A 4 4.60 12.59 3.30
C LEU A 4 4.55 11.13 2.85
N ILE A 5 5.11 10.23 3.64
CA ILE A 5 4.99 8.78 3.46
C ILE A 5 3.87 8.27 4.35
N LEU A 6 2.98 7.42 3.79
CA LEU A 6 1.88 6.79 4.54
C LEU A 6 1.56 5.43 3.91
N SER A 7 1.03 4.49 4.69
CA SER A 7 0.50 3.20 4.20
C SER A 7 -0.54 2.64 5.15
N ASP A 8 -1.17 1.55 4.76
CA ASP A 8 -2.06 0.75 5.62
C ASP A 8 -3.12 1.62 6.32
N ILE A 9 -3.79 2.46 5.54
CA ILE A 9 -4.76 3.43 6.09
C ILE A 9 -5.99 2.71 6.59
N HIS A 10 -6.40 1.62 5.92
CA HIS A 10 -7.56 0.80 6.30
C HIS A 10 -8.75 1.64 6.70
N ILE A 11 -9.11 2.60 5.86
CA ILE A 11 -10.09 3.63 6.21
C ILE A 11 -11.47 3.04 6.53
N ASP A 12 -11.79 1.87 5.99
CA ASP A 12 -13.01 1.12 6.28
C ASP A 12 -13.02 0.47 7.68
N PHE A 13 -11.90 0.43 8.40
CA PHE A 13 -11.80 -0.06 9.77
C PHE A 13 -11.71 1.07 10.81
N GLN A 14 -11.68 2.33 10.41
CA GLN A 14 -11.50 3.47 11.32
C GLN A 14 -12.82 3.87 12.01
N TYR A 15 -13.49 2.93 12.67
CA TYR A 15 -14.82 3.10 13.30
C TYR A 15 -14.87 4.20 14.38
N GLU A 16 -13.76 4.44 15.06
CA GLU A 16 -13.66 5.42 16.14
C GLU A 16 -13.94 6.84 15.67
N TYR A 17 -13.79 7.08 14.37
CA TYR A 17 -13.95 8.39 13.74
C TYR A 17 -15.32 8.57 13.06
N ALA A 18 -16.27 7.70 13.37
CA ALA A 18 -17.72 7.84 13.18
C ALA A 18 -18.33 7.52 11.82
N ILE A 19 -17.65 6.90 10.81
CA ILE A 19 -18.29 6.71 9.50
C ILE A 19 -17.98 5.44 8.77
N PHE A 20 -17.07 4.69 9.23
CA PHE A 20 -16.65 3.61 8.37
C PHE A 20 -17.25 2.27 8.77
N PRO A 21 -17.57 1.48 7.84
CA PRO A 21 -17.36 1.57 6.37
C PRO A 21 -18.41 2.44 5.67
N VAL A 22 -18.06 3.00 4.51
CA VAL A 22 -19.01 3.78 3.68
C VAL A 22 -20.13 2.88 3.20
N LYS A 23 -21.36 3.15 3.62
CA LYS A 23 -22.54 2.42 3.21
C LYS A 23 -23.08 2.93 1.88
N ASP A 24 -23.91 2.12 1.21
CA ASP A 24 -24.48 2.48 -0.10
C ASP A 24 -25.38 3.72 -0.05
N ASP A 25 -26.02 3.98 1.09
CA ASP A 25 -26.93 5.09 1.32
C ASP A 25 -26.26 6.40 1.77
N TYR A 26 -24.93 6.39 2.04
CA TYR A 26 -24.21 7.60 2.41
C TYR A 26 -23.99 8.50 1.20
N THR A 27 -24.25 9.80 1.39
CA THR A 27 -23.96 10.83 0.40
C THR A 27 -22.46 11.14 0.34
N ASP A 28 -22.02 11.72 -0.78
CA ASP A 28 -20.64 12.19 -0.93
C ASP A 28 -20.29 13.24 0.14
N GLU A 29 -21.26 14.07 0.57
CA GLU A 29 -21.07 15.08 1.61
C GLU A 29 -20.85 14.46 2.99
N GLU A 30 -21.63 13.47 3.38
CA GLU A 30 -21.46 12.75 4.65
C GLU A 30 -20.10 12.05 4.68
N CYS A 31 -19.67 11.43 3.58
CA CYS A 31 -18.34 10.84 3.45
C CYS A 31 -17.26 11.90 3.65
N LEU A 32 -17.37 13.04 2.97
CA LEU A 32 -16.39 14.13 3.04
C LEU A 32 -16.28 14.71 4.46
N GLN A 33 -17.41 14.97 5.13
CA GLN A 33 -17.42 15.46 6.51
C GLN A 33 -16.68 14.53 7.46
N SER A 34 -16.73 13.26 7.20
CA SER A 34 -16.14 12.22 8.02
C SER A 34 -14.65 12.06 7.78
N PHE A 35 -14.24 12.07 6.53
CA PHE A 35 -12.82 12.11 6.21
C PHE A 35 -12.16 13.38 6.76
N ASN A 36 -12.85 14.54 6.75
CA ASN A 36 -12.32 15.74 7.38
C ASN A 36 -12.13 15.56 8.88
N ARG A 37 -13.12 14.99 9.61
CA ARG A 37 -12.95 14.71 11.05
C ARG A 37 -11.76 13.80 11.33
N TRP A 38 -11.64 12.70 10.60
CA TRP A 38 -10.49 11.80 10.71
C TRP A 38 -9.18 12.55 10.42
N TRP A 39 -9.13 13.34 9.35
CA TRP A 39 -7.96 14.12 8.95
C TRP A 39 -7.51 15.10 10.02
N ASP A 40 -8.45 15.87 10.58
CA ASP A 40 -8.17 16.87 11.61
C ASP A 40 -7.65 16.23 12.91
N MET A 41 -8.10 15.02 13.20
CA MET A 41 -7.60 14.24 14.36
C MET A 41 -6.20 13.69 14.13
N MET A 42 -5.86 13.32 12.89
CA MET A 42 -4.54 12.76 12.55
C MET A 42 -3.43 13.78 12.61
N GLN A 43 -3.72 15.07 12.45
CA GLN A 43 -2.72 16.16 12.45
C GLN A 43 -1.52 15.86 11.53
N PHE A 44 -1.78 15.39 10.33
CA PHE A 44 -0.74 15.09 9.35
C PHE A 44 0.16 16.32 9.11
N PRO A 45 1.48 16.12 9.00
CA PRO A 45 2.40 17.22 8.69
C PRO A 45 2.11 17.78 7.28
N GLU A 46 2.39 19.06 7.10
CA GLU A 46 2.28 19.70 5.79
C GLU A 46 3.26 19.09 4.80
N ALA A 47 2.77 18.71 3.63
CA ALA A 47 3.55 18.21 2.51
C ALA A 47 2.87 18.58 1.18
N ASP A 48 3.66 18.70 0.11
CA ASP A 48 3.15 18.97 -1.24
C ASP A 48 2.59 17.69 -1.87
N VAL A 49 3.21 16.55 -1.53
CA VAL A 49 3.00 15.24 -2.14
C VAL A 49 2.69 14.20 -1.07
N LEU A 50 1.82 13.25 -1.40
CA LEU A 50 1.63 12.03 -0.64
C LEU A 50 2.22 10.83 -1.41
N LEU A 51 3.02 10.01 -0.73
CA LEU A 51 3.49 8.70 -1.20
C LEU A 51 2.82 7.63 -0.33
N SER A 52 1.86 6.90 -0.90
CA SER A 52 1.11 5.93 -0.11
C SER A 52 1.27 4.50 -0.60
N ALA A 53 1.80 3.64 0.28
CA ALA A 53 2.16 2.27 -0.03
C ALA A 53 1.03 1.26 0.20
N GLY A 54 -0.21 1.60 -0.19
CA GLY A 54 -1.33 0.66 -0.28
C GLY A 54 -2.15 0.46 0.98
N ASP A 55 -3.10 -0.46 0.89
CA ASP A 55 -4.09 -0.81 1.91
C ASP A 55 -4.98 0.35 2.32
N PHE A 56 -5.71 0.86 1.33
CA PHE A 56 -6.69 1.93 1.55
C PHE A 56 -8.01 1.38 2.09
N SER A 57 -8.57 0.35 1.45
CA SER A 57 -9.86 -0.22 1.83
C SER A 57 -10.16 -1.54 1.12
N ASN A 58 -10.82 -2.47 1.82
CA ASN A 58 -11.44 -3.64 1.20
C ASN A 58 -12.55 -3.27 0.21
N ASP A 59 -13.20 -2.14 0.46
CA ASP A 59 -14.42 -1.73 -0.23
C ASP A 59 -14.14 -0.69 -1.32
N TYR A 60 -14.62 -0.96 -2.55
CA TYR A 60 -14.35 -0.10 -3.70
C TYR A 60 -15.00 1.29 -3.58
N ARG A 61 -16.24 1.38 -3.03
CA ARG A 61 -16.90 2.67 -2.84
C ARG A 61 -16.15 3.52 -1.81
N THR A 62 -15.72 2.90 -0.73
CA THR A 62 -14.90 3.56 0.30
C THR A 62 -13.59 4.06 -0.28
N PHE A 63 -12.89 3.25 -1.09
CA PHE A 63 -11.72 3.67 -1.84
C PHE A 63 -12.01 4.89 -2.71
N GLN A 64 -13.07 4.87 -3.52
CA GLN A 64 -13.43 5.99 -4.39
C GLN A 64 -13.64 7.30 -3.63
N GLN A 65 -14.39 7.26 -2.54
CA GLN A 65 -14.67 8.45 -1.73
C GLN A 65 -13.40 8.95 -1.04
N PHE A 66 -12.56 8.05 -0.53
CA PHE A 66 -11.29 8.42 0.08
C PHE A 66 -10.32 9.02 -0.95
N MET A 67 -10.22 8.50 -2.16
CA MET A 67 -9.38 9.08 -3.22
C MET A 67 -9.84 10.48 -3.63
N LYS A 68 -11.16 10.74 -3.73
CA LYS A 68 -11.68 12.10 -3.94
C LYS A 68 -11.26 13.05 -2.82
N PHE A 69 -11.33 12.59 -1.57
CA PHE A 69 -10.95 13.38 -0.42
C PHE A 69 -9.44 13.70 -0.45
N ILE A 70 -8.59 12.68 -0.61
CA ILE A 70 -7.14 12.85 -0.55
C ILE A 70 -6.58 13.66 -1.73
N SER A 71 -7.23 13.59 -2.91
CA SER A 71 -6.86 14.39 -4.08
C SER A 71 -7.02 15.90 -3.83
N GLY A 72 -7.89 16.30 -2.93
CA GLY A 72 -8.06 17.69 -2.50
C GLY A 72 -7.06 18.17 -1.44
N LYS A 73 -6.22 17.28 -0.88
CA LYS A 73 -5.29 17.60 0.19
C LYS A 73 -3.84 17.80 -0.28
N TYR A 74 -3.46 17.21 -1.41
CA TYR A 74 -2.11 17.26 -1.94
C TYR A 74 -2.08 17.70 -3.40
N LYS A 75 -0.95 18.27 -3.82
CA LYS A 75 -0.71 18.63 -5.21
C LYS A 75 -0.65 17.40 -6.09
N ASP A 76 0.11 16.39 -5.66
CA ASP A 76 0.22 15.08 -6.30
C ASP A 76 0.16 13.97 -5.25
N VAL A 77 -0.48 12.87 -5.59
CA VAL A 77 -0.59 11.67 -4.76
C VAL A 77 -0.10 10.48 -5.57
N TYR A 78 0.94 9.81 -5.13
CA TYR A 78 1.44 8.57 -5.74
C TYR A 78 1.04 7.40 -4.86
N ILE A 79 0.40 6.41 -5.45
CA ILE A 79 -0.09 5.24 -4.73
C ILE A 79 0.32 3.95 -5.43
N VAL A 80 0.58 2.92 -4.64
CA VAL A 80 0.49 1.51 -5.05
C VAL A 80 -0.70 0.88 -4.35
N LEU A 81 -1.18 -0.26 -4.82
CA LEU A 81 -2.23 -1.01 -4.13
C LEU A 81 -1.62 -1.89 -3.04
N GLY A 82 -2.41 -2.19 -2.02
CA GLY A 82 -2.11 -3.21 -1.03
C GLY A 82 -3.00 -4.44 -1.20
N ASN A 83 -2.77 -5.46 -0.38
CA ASN A 83 -3.51 -6.70 -0.47
C ASN A 83 -5.00 -6.53 -0.13
N HIS A 84 -5.35 -5.60 0.73
CA HIS A 84 -6.74 -5.27 1.04
C HIS A 84 -7.47 -4.59 -0.12
N ASP A 85 -6.78 -3.83 -0.95
CA ASP A 85 -7.37 -3.17 -2.12
C ASP A 85 -7.82 -4.18 -3.20
N LEU A 86 -7.24 -5.40 -3.20
CA LEU A 86 -7.55 -6.47 -4.16
C LEU A 86 -8.73 -7.36 -3.76
N VAL A 87 -9.34 -7.14 -2.59
CA VAL A 87 -10.48 -7.94 -2.09
C VAL A 87 -11.68 -7.86 -3.03
N VAL A 88 -12.17 -9.02 -3.47
CA VAL A 88 -13.39 -9.19 -4.28
C VAL A 88 -14.34 -10.23 -3.70
N LYS A 89 -13.88 -11.03 -2.72
CA LYS A 89 -14.71 -12.02 -2.01
C LYS A 89 -14.91 -11.58 -0.57
N GLY A 90 -16.08 -11.88 -0.03
CA GLY A 90 -16.39 -11.61 1.38
C GLY A 90 -17.42 -10.50 1.54
N ALA A 91 -17.86 -10.32 2.77
CA ALA A 91 -18.81 -9.28 3.13
C ALA A 91 -18.08 -7.94 3.20
N THR A 92 -18.37 -7.07 2.25
CA THR A 92 -18.06 -5.66 2.36
C THR A 92 -19.33 -4.89 2.69
N PRO A 93 -19.25 -3.74 3.36
CA PRO A 93 -20.43 -2.96 3.77
C PRO A 93 -21.21 -2.39 2.61
N SER A 94 -20.56 -2.15 1.48
CA SER A 94 -21.22 -1.75 0.26
C SER A 94 -21.34 -2.93 -0.72
N LYS A 95 -22.26 -2.80 -1.66
CA LYS A 95 -22.42 -3.77 -2.75
C LYS A 95 -21.42 -3.56 -3.87
N SER A 96 -20.57 -2.54 -3.79
CA SER A 96 -19.69 -2.12 -4.87
C SER A 96 -18.70 -3.19 -5.33
N ASN A 97 -18.23 -4.04 -4.41
CA ASN A 97 -17.34 -5.15 -4.76
C ASN A 97 -18.04 -6.31 -5.47
N GLN A 98 -19.38 -6.40 -5.39
CA GLN A 98 -20.14 -7.51 -6.01
C GLN A 98 -20.14 -7.42 -7.55
N GLU A 99 -19.78 -6.26 -8.10
CA GLU A 99 -19.69 -6.04 -9.54
C GLU A 99 -18.41 -6.66 -10.16
N PHE A 100 -17.40 -6.96 -9.34
CA PHE A 100 -16.12 -7.46 -9.83
C PHE A 100 -16.05 -8.98 -9.84
N LYS A 101 -15.68 -9.55 -10.98
CA LYS A 101 -15.44 -10.98 -11.12
C LYS A 101 -14.07 -11.38 -10.65
N THR A 102 -13.08 -10.50 -10.86
CA THR A 102 -11.68 -10.71 -10.51
C THR A 102 -11.09 -9.46 -9.83
N SER A 103 -9.94 -9.62 -9.19
CA SER A 103 -9.19 -8.51 -8.62
C SER A 103 -8.66 -7.57 -9.71
N GLU A 104 -8.32 -8.10 -10.89
CA GLU A 104 -7.90 -7.32 -12.07
C GLU A 104 -9.03 -6.41 -12.56
N ASP A 105 -10.29 -6.89 -12.58
CA ASP A 105 -11.45 -6.06 -12.92
C ASP A 105 -11.56 -4.87 -11.96
N LYS A 106 -11.34 -5.10 -10.66
CA LYS A 106 -11.37 -4.06 -9.63
C LYS A 106 -10.21 -3.06 -9.82
N ILE A 107 -9.00 -3.54 -10.07
CA ILE A 107 -7.83 -2.69 -10.35
C ILE A 107 -8.08 -1.81 -11.59
N ALA A 108 -8.61 -2.38 -12.66
CA ALA A 108 -8.96 -1.63 -13.87
C ALA A 108 -10.00 -0.55 -13.61
N ALA A 109 -11.03 -0.85 -12.79
CA ALA A 109 -12.04 0.11 -12.38
C ALA A 109 -11.45 1.24 -11.51
N MET A 110 -10.54 0.91 -10.57
CA MET A 110 -9.81 1.90 -9.77
C MET A 110 -9.02 2.85 -10.65
N ARG A 111 -8.25 2.33 -11.61
CA ARG A 111 -7.45 3.13 -12.55
C ARG A 111 -8.35 4.08 -13.36
N ALA A 112 -9.42 3.57 -13.98
CA ALA A 112 -10.35 4.36 -14.76
C ALA A 112 -11.07 5.45 -13.92
N PHE A 113 -11.38 5.13 -12.66
CA PHE A 113 -11.95 6.10 -11.73
C PHE A 113 -10.96 7.23 -11.41
N LEU A 114 -9.72 6.91 -11.08
CA LEU A 114 -8.67 7.89 -10.77
C LEU A 114 -8.40 8.82 -11.95
N GLU A 115 -8.18 8.28 -13.14
CA GLU A 115 -7.97 9.06 -14.36
C GLU A 115 -9.10 10.07 -14.62
N LYS A 116 -10.35 9.68 -14.35
CA LYS A 116 -11.52 10.51 -14.61
C LYS A 116 -11.84 11.51 -13.50
N LYS A 117 -11.60 11.16 -12.24
CA LYS A 117 -12.11 11.89 -11.07
C LYS A 117 -11.03 12.48 -10.16
N CYS A 118 -9.83 11.95 -10.21
CA CYS A 118 -8.72 12.34 -9.34
C CYS A 118 -7.41 12.40 -10.15
N PRO A 119 -7.29 13.30 -11.15
CA PRO A 119 -6.18 13.28 -12.13
C PRO A 119 -4.80 13.52 -11.50
N ASN A 120 -4.73 14.04 -10.28
CA ASN A 120 -3.51 14.20 -9.51
C ASN A 120 -3.20 13.00 -8.59
N VAL A 121 -3.99 11.91 -8.65
CA VAL A 121 -3.72 10.64 -7.97
C VAL A 121 -3.20 9.64 -8.99
N HIS A 122 -1.94 9.27 -8.84
CA HIS A 122 -1.18 8.44 -9.78
C HIS A 122 -1.06 7.01 -9.23
N LEU A 123 -1.79 6.07 -9.82
CA LEU A 123 -1.69 4.64 -9.49
C LEU A 123 -0.50 4.02 -10.22
N LEU A 124 0.57 3.71 -9.48
CA LEU A 124 1.85 3.20 -9.98
C LEU A 124 1.91 1.65 -10.01
N GLU A 125 0.84 0.98 -10.39
CA GLU A 125 0.83 -0.48 -10.44
C GLU A 125 1.59 -1.00 -11.68
N GLY A 126 2.91 -1.11 -11.53
CA GLY A 126 3.87 -1.44 -12.58
C GLY A 126 4.35 -0.26 -13.42
N ASP A 127 4.12 0.97 -12.98
CA ASP A 127 4.43 2.19 -13.71
C ASP A 127 5.49 3.06 -12.99
N THR A 128 6.00 4.05 -13.70
CA THR A 128 6.90 5.09 -13.17
C THR A 128 6.46 6.47 -13.65
N LEU A 129 6.52 7.44 -12.74
CA LEU A 129 6.23 8.84 -13.03
C LEU A 129 7.11 9.76 -12.16
N ASN A 130 7.74 10.77 -12.77
CA ASN A 130 8.58 11.75 -12.08
C ASN A 130 9.70 11.16 -11.20
N GLY A 131 10.28 10.02 -11.62
CA GLY A 131 11.32 9.33 -10.85
C GLY A 131 10.79 8.50 -9.66
N ILE A 132 9.48 8.37 -9.53
CA ILE A 132 8.81 7.52 -8.55
C ILE A 132 8.26 6.31 -9.31
N ALA A 133 8.61 5.11 -8.87
CA ALA A 133 8.17 3.84 -9.45
C ALA A 133 7.43 3.02 -8.40
N GLY A 134 6.50 2.17 -8.82
CA GLY A 134 5.80 1.34 -7.84
C GLY A 134 5.00 0.17 -8.40
N CYS A 135 4.75 -0.78 -7.53
CA CYS A 135 3.81 -1.89 -7.72
C CYS A 135 3.46 -2.45 -6.33
N MET A 136 2.40 -3.24 -6.23
CA MET A 136 2.02 -3.87 -4.95
C MET A 136 3.16 -4.73 -4.38
N GLY A 137 3.84 -5.48 -5.23
CA GLY A 137 4.76 -6.51 -4.77
C GLY A 137 4.01 -7.76 -4.28
N MET A 138 4.74 -8.73 -3.77
CA MET A 138 4.21 -9.97 -3.16
C MET A 138 5.29 -10.61 -2.29
N CYS A 139 4.89 -11.30 -1.23
CA CYS A 139 5.79 -12.16 -0.48
C CYS A 139 6.25 -13.37 -1.33
N LYS A 140 7.51 -13.77 -1.17
CA LYS A 140 8.05 -14.99 -1.79
C LYS A 140 7.81 -16.18 -0.88
N LEU A 141 6.85 -17.02 -1.21
CA LEU A 141 6.49 -18.17 -0.39
C LEU A 141 7.26 -19.45 -0.76
N ALA A 142 7.67 -20.20 0.23
CA ALA A 142 8.12 -21.57 0.00
C ALA A 142 6.94 -22.46 -0.46
N PRO A 143 7.16 -23.49 -1.31
CA PRO A 143 6.09 -24.37 -1.78
C PRO A 143 5.26 -25.01 -0.64
N THR A 144 5.87 -25.25 0.51
CA THR A 144 5.22 -25.76 1.72
C THR A 144 4.18 -24.82 2.31
N ASP A 145 4.27 -23.52 2.02
CA ASP A 145 3.37 -22.47 2.52
C ASP A 145 2.22 -22.15 1.55
N HIS A 146 2.31 -22.58 0.28
CA HIS A 146 1.30 -22.25 -0.74
C HIS A 146 -0.12 -22.68 -0.34
N LEU A 147 -0.27 -23.90 0.24
CA LEU A 147 -1.58 -24.40 0.65
C LEU A 147 -2.14 -23.60 1.84
N ARG A 148 -1.27 -23.23 2.77
CA ARG A 148 -1.64 -22.41 3.93
C ARG A 148 -2.07 -21.02 3.49
N TRP A 149 -1.30 -20.38 2.60
CA TRP A 149 -1.66 -19.09 2.03
C TRP A 149 -3.02 -19.14 1.34
N LYS A 150 -3.26 -20.12 0.48
CA LYS A 150 -4.52 -20.26 -0.25
C LYS A 150 -5.75 -20.47 0.62
N ARG A 151 -5.60 -21.18 1.75
CA ARG A 151 -6.74 -21.61 2.57
C ARG A 151 -6.95 -20.80 3.83
N HIS A 152 -5.91 -20.23 4.37
CA HIS A 152 -5.90 -19.67 5.71
C HIS A 152 -5.34 -18.26 5.80
N TRP A 153 -4.70 -17.77 4.73
CA TRP A 153 -4.24 -16.40 4.68
C TRP A 153 -5.28 -15.50 4.03
N PHE A 154 -5.33 -14.23 4.45
CA PHE A 154 -6.33 -13.26 3.99
C PHE A 154 -6.38 -13.17 2.47
N ASP A 155 -5.26 -12.99 1.81
CA ASP A 155 -5.15 -12.80 0.37
C ASP A 155 -5.73 -14.01 -0.41
N GLY A 156 -5.31 -15.21 -0.05
CA GLY A 156 -5.77 -16.46 -0.67
C GLY A 156 -7.27 -16.69 -0.51
N ALA A 157 -7.85 -16.22 0.61
CA ALA A 157 -9.27 -16.35 0.89
C ALA A 157 -10.13 -15.32 0.12
N HIS A 158 -9.63 -14.08 -0.04
CA HIS A 158 -10.42 -12.93 -0.49
C HIS A 158 -10.13 -12.45 -1.89
N TRP A 159 -9.00 -12.85 -2.49
CA TRP A 159 -8.65 -12.49 -3.86
C TRP A 159 -9.25 -13.43 -4.91
N LYS A 160 -9.31 -12.93 -6.13
CA LYS A 160 -9.41 -13.67 -7.39
C LYS A 160 -8.43 -13.02 -8.36
N TYR A 161 -7.15 -13.16 -8.07
CA TYR A 161 -6.07 -12.48 -8.78
C TYR A 161 -5.21 -13.49 -9.55
N MET A 162 -5.02 -13.24 -10.85
CA MET A 162 -4.30 -14.12 -11.74
C MET A 162 -4.83 -15.58 -11.64
N ASP A 163 -3.94 -16.58 -11.55
CA ASP A 163 -4.28 -17.98 -11.37
C ASP A 163 -4.34 -18.43 -9.89
N MET A 164 -4.23 -17.46 -8.96
CA MET A 164 -4.16 -17.72 -7.51
C MET A 164 -3.02 -18.68 -7.12
N GLN A 165 -1.93 -18.72 -7.92
CA GLN A 165 -0.71 -19.43 -7.55
C GLN A 165 0.30 -18.43 -7.00
N PRO A 166 0.76 -18.58 -5.74
CA PRO A 166 1.69 -17.63 -5.13
C PRO A 166 2.98 -17.45 -5.95
N GLU A 167 3.48 -18.53 -6.56
CA GLU A 167 4.67 -18.47 -7.41
C GLU A 167 4.46 -17.65 -8.69
N THR A 168 3.29 -17.79 -9.35
CA THR A 168 2.96 -17.00 -10.54
C THR A 168 2.86 -15.52 -10.18
N ILE A 169 2.17 -15.19 -9.07
CA ILE A 169 2.01 -13.82 -8.60
C ILE A 169 3.39 -13.23 -8.21
N TRP A 170 4.21 -13.98 -7.47
CA TRP A 170 5.57 -13.57 -7.14
C TRP A 170 6.42 -13.28 -8.38
N ASN A 171 6.44 -14.19 -9.36
CA ASN A 171 7.23 -14.01 -10.58
C ASN A 171 6.79 -12.77 -11.36
N HIS A 172 5.49 -12.52 -11.47
CA HIS A 172 4.95 -11.31 -12.08
C HIS A 172 5.50 -10.04 -11.42
N TYR A 173 5.44 -9.94 -10.08
CA TYR A 173 5.94 -8.77 -9.36
C TYR A 173 7.47 -8.68 -9.37
N ARG A 174 8.16 -9.79 -9.31
CA ARG A 174 9.63 -9.84 -9.45
C ARG A 174 10.09 -9.26 -10.79
N GLU A 175 9.48 -9.67 -11.90
CA GLU A 175 9.77 -9.13 -13.22
C GLU A 175 9.41 -7.64 -13.33
N THR A 176 8.28 -7.25 -12.76
CA THR A 176 7.85 -5.85 -12.68
C THR A 176 8.87 -4.99 -11.93
N MET A 177 9.29 -5.42 -10.73
CA MET A 177 10.28 -4.70 -9.93
C MET A 177 11.63 -4.57 -10.67
N ASN A 178 12.12 -5.64 -11.30
CA ASN A 178 13.36 -5.58 -12.10
C ASN A 178 13.25 -4.54 -13.23
N ARG A 179 12.14 -4.52 -13.95
CA ARG A 179 11.88 -3.53 -15.02
C ARG A 179 11.84 -2.10 -14.49
N LEU A 180 11.18 -1.88 -13.35
CA LEU A 180 11.07 -0.55 -12.73
C LEU A 180 12.43 -0.06 -12.22
N ILE A 181 13.20 -0.91 -11.56
CA ILE A 181 14.53 -0.57 -11.02
C ILE A 181 15.52 -0.25 -12.14
N ALA A 182 15.43 -0.94 -13.29
CA ALA A 182 16.24 -0.63 -14.47
C ALA A 182 16.03 0.81 -15.00
N MET A 183 14.91 1.45 -14.68
CA MET A 183 14.64 2.86 -14.97
C MET A 183 15.31 3.82 -13.97
N ARG A 184 16.03 3.29 -12.97
CA ARG A 184 16.76 4.03 -11.93
C ARG A 184 15.91 5.05 -11.17
N PRO A 185 14.79 4.62 -10.54
CA PRO A 185 13.92 5.53 -9.82
C PRO A 185 14.62 6.11 -8.58
N LYS A 186 14.30 7.36 -8.22
CA LYS A 186 14.68 7.96 -6.93
C LYS A 186 13.88 7.34 -5.77
N VAL A 187 12.63 6.96 -6.04
CA VAL A 187 11.74 6.32 -5.07
C VAL A 187 11.15 5.06 -5.70
N MET A 188 11.29 3.94 -5.01
CA MET A 188 10.55 2.70 -5.28
C MET A 188 9.50 2.50 -4.21
N MET A 189 8.28 2.19 -4.62
CA MET A 189 7.17 1.92 -3.72
C MET A 189 6.68 0.49 -3.90
N THR A 190 6.58 -0.26 -2.79
CA THR A 190 5.87 -1.54 -2.77
C THR A 190 4.97 -1.60 -1.55
N HIS A 191 3.88 -2.38 -1.60
CA HIS A 191 3.12 -2.61 -0.38
C HIS A 191 3.84 -3.62 0.52
N TYR A 192 4.21 -4.78 -0.02
CA TYR A 192 5.01 -5.75 0.76
C TYR A 192 6.41 -5.22 1.06
N ALA A 193 6.88 -5.48 2.29
CA ALA A 193 8.18 -5.01 2.73
C ALA A 193 9.33 -5.78 2.01
N PRO A 194 10.40 -5.09 1.54
CA PRO A 194 11.54 -5.73 0.88
C PRO A 194 12.51 -6.40 1.86
N TYR A 195 12.21 -6.39 3.16
CA TYR A 195 13.15 -6.81 4.17
C TYR A 195 12.45 -7.29 5.45
N GLU A 196 12.95 -8.40 6.03
CA GLU A 196 12.40 -9.00 7.26
C GLU A 196 12.41 -8.04 8.46
N MET A 197 13.36 -7.11 8.51
CA MET A 197 13.46 -6.13 9.61
C MET A 197 12.22 -5.23 9.73
N GLY A 198 11.41 -5.13 8.69
CA GLY A 198 10.11 -4.47 8.75
C GLY A 198 9.10 -5.19 9.65
N VAL A 199 9.22 -6.50 9.82
CA VAL A 199 8.35 -7.28 10.69
C VAL A 199 8.71 -7.02 12.15
N ALA A 200 7.70 -6.70 12.99
CA ALA A 200 7.92 -6.46 14.41
C ALA A 200 8.55 -7.70 15.09
N PHE A 201 9.45 -7.45 16.04
CA PHE A 201 10.32 -8.47 16.61
C PHE A 201 9.53 -9.69 17.15
N GLU A 202 8.40 -9.46 17.80
CA GLU A 202 7.54 -10.49 18.38
C GLU A 202 6.95 -11.45 17.33
N TYR A 203 6.83 -11.01 16.07
CA TYR A 203 6.27 -11.81 14.98
C TYR A 203 7.33 -12.47 14.09
N ARG A 204 8.63 -12.21 14.28
CA ARG A 204 9.69 -12.74 13.40
C ARG A 204 9.88 -14.27 13.46
N LEU A 205 9.42 -14.89 14.53
CA LEU A 205 9.44 -16.34 14.70
C LEU A 205 8.06 -16.99 14.50
N ASP A 206 7.05 -16.21 14.13
CA ASP A 206 5.74 -16.76 13.81
C ASP A 206 5.79 -17.47 12.44
N ARG A 207 5.04 -18.56 12.34
CA ARG A 207 4.96 -19.35 11.09
C ARG A 207 4.36 -18.54 9.91
N ASN A 208 3.70 -17.43 10.16
CA ASN A 208 3.14 -16.54 9.15
C ASN A 208 4.09 -15.42 8.73
N THR A 209 5.23 -15.27 9.41
CA THR A 209 6.24 -14.24 9.07
C THR A 209 6.56 -14.15 7.58
N PRO A 210 6.72 -15.29 6.84
CA PRO A 210 6.99 -15.24 5.40
C PRO A 210 5.88 -14.60 4.56
N PHE A 211 4.70 -14.34 5.11
CA PHE A 211 3.61 -13.69 4.38
C PHE A 211 3.68 -12.16 4.40
N PHE A 212 4.58 -11.59 5.19
CA PHE A 212 4.67 -10.14 5.38
C PHE A 212 5.75 -9.45 4.53
N TYR A 213 6.74 -10.18 4.02
CA TYR A 213 7.86 -9.58 3.32
C TYR A 213 8.39 -10.49 2.21
N PHE A 214 9.30 -9.96 1.42
CA PHE A 214 10.14 -10.73 0.51
C PHE A 214 11.62 -10.40 0.76
N ASP A 215 12.53 -11.32 0.42
CA ASP A 215 13.97 -11.04 0.42
C ASP A 215 14.29 -10.13 -0.77
N GLY A 216 14.35 -8.85 -0.49
CA GLY A 216 14.57 -7.80 -1.46
C GLY A 216 16.03 -7.47 -1.74
N LYS A 217 17.01 -8.22 -1.19
CA LYS A 217 18.43 -7.92 -1.34
C LYS A 217 18.81 -7.71 -2.81
N GLU A 218 18.39 -8.61 -3.70
CA GLU A 218 18.70 -8.53 -5.14
C GLU A 218 18.22 -7.22 -5.79
N PHE A 219 17.13 -6.64 -5.29
CA PHE A 219 16.56 -5.38 -5.77
C PHE A 219 17.24 -4.17 -5.14
N LEU A 220 17.46 -4.21 -3.83
CA LEU A 220 18.10 -3.12 -3.07
C LEU A 220 19.52 -2.85 -3.59
N GLU A 221 20.28 -3.90 -3.93
CA GLU A 221 21.63 -3.76 -4.53
C GLU A 221 21.62 -3.01 -5.86
N GLN A 222 20.53 -3.09 -6.63
CA GLN A 222 20.38 -2.44 -7.93
C GLN A 222 19.81 -1.02 -7.87
N MET A 223 19.22 -0.63 -6.76
CA MET A 223 18.66 0.72 -6.58
C MET A 223 19.77 1.78 -6.71
N PRO A 224 19.45 2.99 -7.18
CA PRO A 224 20.38 4.11 -7.10
C PRO A 224 20.84 4.38 -5.66
N ASP A 225 22.05 4.87 -5.48
CA ASP A 225 22.52 5.33 -4.18
C ASP A 225 21.69 6.55 -3.74
N ASP A 226 21.48 6.69 -2.45
CA ASP A 226 20.69 7.76 -1.83
C ASP A 226 19.22 7.79 -2.33
N SER A 227 18.70 6.63 -2.68
CA SER A 227 17.31 6.44 -3.08
C SER A 227 16.43 5.92 -1.94
N TYR A 228 15.12 5.99 -2.12
CA TYR A 228 14.15 5.54 -1.13
C TYR A 228 13.43 4.29 -1.59
N TRP A 229 13.19 3.37 -0.64
CA TRP A 229 12.22 2.29 -0.78
C TRP A 229 11.10 2.47 0.25
N ILE A 230 9.88 2.70 -0.21
CA ILE A 230 8.72 2.94 0.64
C ILE A 230 7.84 1.71 0.62
N CYS A 231 7.44 1.22 1.80
CA CYS A 231 6.60 0.02 1.91
C CYS A 231 5.57 0.13 3.04
N GLY A 232 4.70 -0.87 3.14
CA GLY A 232 3.65 -1.04 4.13
C GLY A 232 3.52 -2.48 4.59
N HIS A 233 2.28 -2.96 4.75
CA HIS A 233 1.85 -4.33 5.04
C HIS A 233 2.22 -4.86 6.44
N VAL A 234 3.33 -4.48 6.97
CA VAL A 234 3.87 -5.02 8.24
C VAL A 234 3.28 -4.35 9.48
N HIS A 235 2.47 -3.30 9.33
CA HIS A 235 1.88 -2.47 10.39
C HIS A 235 2.89 -2.02 11.46
N ASN A 236 4.16 -2.03 11.12
CA ASN A 236 5.25 -1.61 11.99
C ASN A 236 5.93 -0.37 11.39
N VAL A 237 5.98 0.69 12.18
CA VAL A 237 6.64 1.95 11.79
C VAL A 237 8.14 1.74 11.88
N PHE A 238 8.85 1.89 10.76
CA PHE A 238 10.30 1.82 10.76
C PHE A 238 10.95 2.75 9.75
N SER A 239 12.16 3.14 10.08
CA SER A 239 13.07 3.91 9.25
C SER A 239 14.44 3.26 9.38
N THR A 240 14.93 2.64 8.32
CA THR A 240 16.23 1.97 8.30
C THR A 240 16.94 2.25 6.99
N ASP A 241 18.25 2.06 6.98
CA ASP A 241 19.10 2.24 5.82
C ASP A 241 19.73 0.89 5.47
N TYR A 242 19.60 0.50 4.20
CA TYR A 242 20.29 -0.66 3.65
C TYR A 242 21.61 -0.19 3.03
N THR A 243 22.73 -0.72 3.55
CA THR A 243 24.05 -0.47 2.99
C THR A 243 24.35 -1.54 1.94
N LYS A 244 24.52 -1.12 0.70
CA LYS A 244 24.83 -1.97 -0.45
C LYS A 244 26.27 -2.51 -0.37
N GLU A 245 26.56 -3.56 -1.11
CA GLU A 245 27.93 -4.13 -1.17
C GLU A 245 28.99 -3.13 -1.67
N ASN A 246 28.59 -2.16 -2.49
CA ASN A 246 29.48 -1.09 -2.98
C ASN A 246 29.60 0.11 -2.01
N GLY A 247 28.91 0.07 -0.85
CA GLY A 247 28.89 1.15 0.14
C GLY A 247 27.81 2.21 -0.08
N GLY A 248 27.04 2.13 -1.17
CA GLY A 248 25.89 3.01 -1.40
C GLY A 248 24.75 2.72 -0.41
N ILE A 249 23.83 3.66 -0.25
CA ILE A 249 22.74 3.57 0.74
C ILE A 249 21.37 3.60 0.02
N VAL A 250 20.45 2.75 0.47
CA VAL A 250 19.02 2.81 0.14
C VAL A 250 18.22 3.03 1.43
N HIS A 251 17.42 4.08 1.47
CA HIS A 251 16.62 4.45 2.63
C HIS A 251 15.29 3.70 2.60
N ILE A 252 15.06 2.75 3.51
CA ILE A 252 13.81 1.99 3.59
C ILE A 252 12.90 2.62 4.64
N ARG A 253 11.66 2.95 4.26
CA ARG A 253 10.71 3.66 5.12
C ARG A 253 9.33 3.00 5.06
N ALA A 254 8.72 2.81 6.24
CA ALA A 254 7.34 2.40 6.39
C ALA A 254 6.65 3.24 7.48
N ASN A 255 5.52 3.85 7.13
CA ASN A 255 4.70 4.64 8.03
C ASN A 255 3.24 4.20 7.94
N PRO A 256 2.92 2.97 8.44
CA PRO A 256 1.57 2.47 8.41
C PRO A 256 0.67 3.24 9.38
N HIS A 257 -0.55 3.53 8.95
CA HIS A 257 -1.60 3.99 9.84
C HIS A 257 -2.05 2.83 10.75
N GLY A 258 -2.24 1.66 10.19
CA GLY A 258 -2.65 0.45 10.89
C GLY A 258 -4.14 0.43 11.25
N TYR A 259 -4.55 -0.64 11.92
CA TYR A 259 -5.89 -0.76 12.49
C TYR A 259 -6.08 0.16 13.71
N PRO A 260 -7.34 0.42 14.14
CA PRO A 260 -7.59 1.16 15.36
C PRO A 260 -6.80 0.59 16.55
N GLY A 261 -6.07 1.47 17.25
CA GLY A 261 -5.26 1.11 18.41
C GLY A 261 -3.82 0.65 18.14
N GLU A 262 -3.41 0.45 16.85
CA GLU A 262 -2.03 0.05 16.51
C GLU A 262 -1.07 1.24 16.42
N ARG A 263 -1.59 2.46 16.34
CA ARG A 263 -0.80 3.62 15.95
C ARG A 263 -0.19 4.43 17.08
N SER A 264 1.05 4.90 16.86
CA SER A 264 1.64 6.04 17.58
C SER A 264 1.64 7.29 16.69
N TYR A 265 0.78 8.27 17.00
CA TYR A 265 0.64 9.53 16.26
C TYR A 265 1.88 10.41 16.31
N ASP A 266 2.71 10.27 17.33
CA ASP A 266 3.85 11.17 17.60
C ASP A 266 4.97 11.06 16.57
N ARG A 267 5.02 9.98 15.77
CA ARG A 267 6.11 9.72 14.83
C ARG A 267 5.83 10.13 13.38
N MET A 268 4.63 10.60 13.04
CA MET A 268 4.29 10.93 11.64
C MET A 268 5.17 11.99 11.00
N LYS A 269 5.62 12.97 11.79
CA LYS A 269 6.47 14.07 11.31
C LYS A 269 7.85 13.59 10.85
N GLU A 270 8.28 12.42 11.31
CA GLU A 270 9.57 11.83 10.94
C GLU A 270 9.56 11.23 9.51
N PHE A 271 8.38 11.09 8.90
CA PHE A 271 8.19 10.46 7.60
C PHE A 271 7.86 11.46 6.48
N VAL A 272 8.35 12.66 6.59
CA VAL A 272 8.40 13.65 5.50
C VAL A 272 9.79 13.64 4.90
N ILE A 273 9.89 13.41 3.59
CA ILE A 273 11.15 13.41 2.84
C ILE A 273 11.17 14.54 1.81
N ASP A 274 12.35 14.94 1.38
CA ASP A 274 12.57 15.86 0.27
C ASP A 274 12.77 15.08 -1.05
N LEU A 275 11.88 15.33 -2.03
CA LEU A 275 11.94 14.78 -3.39
C LEU A 275 12.71 15.65 -4.34
#